data_dd07f484d8c69564255f72b2e6a14d91
#
_entry.id   dd07f484d8c69564255f72b2e6a14d91
#
_cell.length_a   1.000
_cell.length_b   1.000
_cell.length_c   1.000
_cell.angle_alpha   90.00
_cell.angle_beta   90.00
_cell.angle_gamma   90.00
#
_symmetry.space_group_name_H-M   'P 1'
#
loop_
_entity.id
_entity.type
_entity.pdbx_description
1 polymer ?
#
loop_
_entity_poly.entity_id
_entity_poly.type
_entity_poly.pdbx_seq_one_letter_code
_entity_poly.pdbx_strand_id
1 'polypeptide(L)'
;MNKRITSRISLLLLLLIPVLGLGSCKKNRTIKPLSQLKSEQRRAIDRLTKELPYQVKSLEGEALPTPIDTTVFYRLSNGLYIRVRKKGTTRPEIDKTMVSVALKGYFFNEAQSKGALFDNLTETNVRPISFRYISLETGEGRTHFSSRNEGGIYDNLLCEGIAFPMSQLGDGAVVQLIIPFDLGPSQNYTAGNSIFVEKAVYTFYTKPQL
;
A
#
# COMPACT_ATOMS: atom_id res chain seq x y z
N MET A 1 -16.12 -1.31 -73.54
CA MET A 1 -17.04 -2.07 -72.65
C MET A 1 -16.40 -2.28 -71.26
N ASN A 2 -16.00 -1.23 -70.51
CA ASN A 2 -15.32 -1.42 -69.22
C ASN A 2 -15.58 -0.27 -68.15
N LYS A 3 -16.39 0.74 -68.47
CA LYS A 3 -16.66 1.87 -67.55
C LYS A 3 -17.71 1.60 -66.46
N ARG A 4 -18.52 0.54 -66.61
CA ARG A 4 -19.62 0.24 -65.65
C ARG A 4 -19.19 -0.67 -64.48
N ILE A 5 -18.09 -1.38 -64.62
CA ILE A 5 -17.59 -2.32 -63.59
C ILE A 5 -16.78 -1.57 -62.54
N THR A 6 -16.00 -0.57 -62.93
CA THR A 6 -15.18 0.24 -62.00
C THR A 6 -16.03 1.11 -61.08
N SER A 7 -17.20 1.59 -61.54
CA SER A 7 -18.11 2.40 -60.73
C SER A 7 -18.78 1.58 -59.59
N ARG A 8 -19.06 0.30 -59.80
CA ARG A 8 -19.68 -0.55 -58.78
C ARG A 8 -18.73 -1.03 -57.73
N ILE A 9 -17.43 -1.22 -58.09
CA ILE A 9 -16.39 -1.60 -57.14
C ILE A 9 -16.04 -0.40 -56.26
N SER A 10 -16.00 0.82 -56.80
CA SER A 10 -15.74 2.04 -56.04
C SER A 10 -16.86 2.35 -55.00
N LEU A 11 -18.13 2.06 -55.39
CA LEU A 11 -19.25 2.26 -54.46
C LEU A 11 -19.28 1.23 -53.35
N LEU A 12 -18.85 -0.01 -53.62
CA LEU A 12 -18.76 -1.07 -52.60
C LEU A 12 -17.60 -0.82 -51.62
N LEU A 13 -16.50 -0.23 -52.07
CA LEU A 13 -15.36 0.13 -51.20
C LEU A 13 -15.71 1.31 -50.29
N LEU A 14 -16.56 2.25 -50.75
CA LEU A 14 -17.02 3.41 -49.96
C LEU A 14 -17.98 3.01 -48.83
N LEU A 15 -18.70 1.90 -48.98
CA LEU A 15 -19.65 1.38 -47.97
C LEU A 15 -18.96 0.53 -46.89
N LEU A 16 -17.72 0.06 -47.12
CA LEU A 16 -16.98 -0.73 -46.13
C LEU A 16 -16.22 0.09 -45.08
N ILE A 17 -15.96 1.39 -45.36
CA ILE A 17 -15.16 2.26 -44.48
C ILE A 17 -15.88 2.64 -43.15
N PRO A 18 -17.22 2.84 -43.10
CA PRO A 18 -17.87 3.18 -41.85
C PRO A 18 -18.03 2.04 -40.85
N VAL A 19 -17.84 0.76 -41.26
CA VAL A 19 -18.03 -0.40 -40.37
C VAL A 19 -16.77 -0.66 -39.51
N LEU A 20 -15.58 -0.20 -39.93
CA LEU A 20 -14.35 -0.35 -39.18
C LEU A 20 -14.11 0.73 -38.10
N GLY A 21 -14.91 1.80 -38.11
CA GLY A 21 -14.77 2.94 -37.20
C GLY A 21 -15.52 2.82 -35.87
N LEU A 22 -16.39 1.85 -35.68
CA LEU A 22 -17.25 1.73 -34.50
C LEU A 22 -16.69 0.83 -33.41
N GLY A 23 -15.49 0.30 -33.56
CA GLY A 23 -14.83 -0.59 -32.61
C GLY A 23 -13.98 0.09 -31.54
N SER A 24 -13.94 1.43 -31.47
CA SER A 24 -13.26 2.14 -30.39
C SER A 24 -14.14 2.20 -29.14
N CYS A 25 -14.42 1.06 -28.53
CA CYS A 25 -14.84 1.02 -27.14
C CYS A 25 -13.70 1.59 -26.30
N LYS A 26 -13.68 2.91 -26.09
CA LYS A 26 -13.01 3.48 -24.92
C LYS A 26 -13.54 2.72 -23.72
N LYS A 27 -12.72 1.84 -23.16
CA LYS A 27 -12.95 1.27 -21.83
C LYS A 27 -13.03 2.47 -20.89
N ASN A 28 -14.23 3.03 -20.73
CA ASN A 28 -14.47 3.99 -19.66
C ASN A 28 -14.10 3.25 -18.39
N ARG A 29 -12.95 3.59 -17.81
CA ARG A 29 -12.60 3.14 -16.46
C ARG A 29 -13.64 3.76 -15.55
N THR A 30 -14.70 3.03 -15.28
CA THR A 30 -15.73 3.44 -14.33
C THR A 30 -15.02 3.51 -12.97
N ILE A 31 -14.84 4.73 -12.48
CA ILE A 31 -14.26 4.95 -11.15
C ILE A 31 -15.28 4.37 -10.16
N LYS A 32 -14.86 3.38 -9.39
CA LYS A 32 -15.71 2.77 -8.38
C LYS A 32 -16.01 3.78 -7.27
N PRO A 33 -17.25 3.86 -6.77
CA PRO A 33 -17.57 4.65 -5.60
C PRO A 33 -16.72 4.25 -4.38
N LEU A 34 -16.37 5.20 -3.53
CA LEU A 34 -15.57 4.95 -2.33
C LEU A 34 -16.22 3.91 -1.39
N SER A 35 -17.55 3.94 -1.28
CA SER A 35 -18.30 2.96 -0.48
C SER A 35 -18.12 1.53 -0.99
N GLN A 36 -18.08 1.35 -2.30
CA GLN A 36 -17.82 0.06 -2.93
C GLN A 36 -16.37 -0.38 -2.65
N LEU A 37 -15.38 0.51 -2.85
CA LEU A 37 -13.98 0.20 -2.57
C LEU A 37 -13.77 -0.21 -1.11
N LYS A 38 -14.39 0.49 -0.15
CA LYS A 38 -14.33 0.13 1.28
C LYS A 38 -15.00 -1.21 1.59
N SER A 39 -16.09 -1.54 0.91
CA SER A 39 -16.74 -2.84 1.06
C SER A 39 -15.87 -3.98 0.50
N GLU A 40 -15.29 -3.78 -0.69
CA GLU A 40 -14.36 -4.72 -1.32
C GLU A 40 -13.10 -4.92 -0.45
N GLN A 41 -12.52 -3.82 0.08
CA GLN A 41 -11.39 -3.87 1.01
C GLN A 41 -11.70 -4.72 2.25
N ARG A 42 -12.86 -4.50 2.87
CA ARG A 42 -13.27 -5.26 4.06
C ARG A 42 -13.28 -6.76 3.76
N ARG A 43 -13.92 -7.18 2.65
CA ARG A 43 -13.96 -8.59 2.25
C ARG A 43 -12.57 -9.16 1.97
N ALA A 44 -11.70 -8.38 1.33
CA ALA A 44 -10.31 -8.79 1.07
C ALA A 44 -9.51 -8.99 2.37
N ILE A 45 -9.62 -8.05 3.32
CA ILE A 45 -8.96 -8.14 4.62
C ILE A 45 -9.52 -9.31 5.45
N ASP A 46 -10.84 -9.48 5.46
CA ASP A 46 -11.49 -10.60 6.17
C ASP A 46 -11.04 -11.97 5.63
N ARG A 47 -10.86 -12.08 4.31
CA ARG A 47 -10.29 -13.29 3.69
C ARG A 47 -8.86 -13.50 4.16
N LEU A 48 -7.99 -12.49 4.02
CA LEU A 48 -6.58 -12.57 4.41
C LEU A 48 -6.43 -12.94 5.89
N THR A 49 -7.18 -12.31 6.79
CA THR A 49 -7.09 -12.58 8.24
C THR A 49 -7.55 -13.98 8.62
N LYS A 50 -8.47 -14.60 7.85
CA LYS A 50 -8.86 -16.01 8.04
C LYS A 50 -7.81 -17.01 7.57
N GLU A 51 -7.01 -16.63 6.56
CA GLU A 51 -5.92 -17.46 6.03
C GLU A 51 -4.67 -17.39 6.93
N LEU A 52 -4.51 -16.32 7.68
CA LEU A 52 -3.38 -16.15 8.60
C LEU A 52 -3.58 -16.98 9.88
N PRO A 53 -2.50 -17.61 10.43
CA PRO A 53 -2.58 -18.42 11.65
C PRO A 53 -2.60 -17.55 12.93
N TYR A 54 -3.17 -16.35 12.87
CA TYR A 54 -3.14 -15.38 13.96
C TYR A 54 -4.55 -14.86 14.26
N GLN A 55 -4.83 -14.66 15.54
CA GLN A 55 -6.06 -14.00 15.96
C GLN A 55 -5.97 -12.48 15.72
N VAL A 56 -7.12 -11.86 15.51
CA VAL A 56 -7.25 -10.40 15.43
C VAL A 56 -7.98 -9.88 16.67
N LYS A 57 -7.38 -8.92 17.37
CA LYS A 57 -7.98 -8.20 18.48
C LYS A 57 -8.21 -6.75 18.07
N SER A 58 -9.47 -6.28 18.12
CA SER A 58 -9.79 -4.88 17.86
C SER A 58 -9.52 -4.03 19.09
N LEU A 59 -8.92 -2.87 18.89
CA LEU A 59 -8.69 -1.85 19.92
C LEU A 59 -9.63 -0.65 19.67
N GLU A 60 -10.07 -0.01 20.74
CA GLU A 60 -10.90 1.21 20.66
C GLU A 60 -10.09 2.45 20.26
N GLY A 61 -8.78 2.40 20.46
CA GLY A 61 -7.84 3.47 20.12
C GLY A 61 -6.71 2.99 19.21
N GLU A 62 -5.70 3.82 19.10
CA GLU A 62 -4.50 3.56 18.28
C GLU A 62 -3.32 3.08 19.13
N ALA A 63 -3.40 3.18 20.46
CA ALA A 63 -2.35 2.76 21.36
C ALA A 63 -2.28 1.23 21.46
N LEU A 64 -1.09 0.68 21.28
CA LEU A 64 -0.83 -0.73 21.50
C LEU A 64 -0.89 -1.06 23.01
N PRO A 65 -1.41 -2.22 23.41
CA PRO A 65 -1.48 -2.61 24.82
C PRO A 65 -0.10 -2.83 25.42
N THR A 66 -0.02 -2.74 26.74
CA THR A 66 1.17 -3.08 27.48
C THR A 66 0.81 -4.13 28.55
N PRO A 67 1.35 -5.34 28.47
CA PRO A 67 2.33 -5.87 27.49
C PRO A 67 1.72 -6.14 26.10
N ILE A 68 2.55 -6.11 25.07
CA ILE A 68 2.17 -6.47 23.70
C ILE A 68 2.16 -7.99 23.55
N ASP A 69 1.04 -8.55 23.10
CA ASP A 69 0.97 -9.96 22.72
C ASP A 69 1.50 -10.12 21.27
N THR A 70 2.61 -10.82 21.11
CA THR A 70 3.30 -11.01 19.83
C THR A 70 2.62 -12.04 18.92
N THR A 71 1.58 -12.72 19.40
CA THR A 71 0.88 -13.80 18.67
C THR A 71 -0.38 -13.32 17.96
N VAL A 72 -0.82 -12.07 18.18
CA VAL A 72 -2.05 -11.53 17.61
C VAL A 72 -1.79 -10.32 16.71
N PHE A 73 -2.72 -10.10 15.77
CA PHE A 73 -2.86 -8.81 15.11
C PHE A 73 -3.77 -7.89 15.92
N TYR A 74 -3.33 -6.67 16.16
CA TYR A 74 -4.17 -5.61 16.70
C TYR A 74 -4.75 -4.80 15.55
N ARG A 75 -6.06 -4.72 15.48
CA ARG A 75 -6.76 -3.77 14.61
C ARG A 75 -6.96 -2.48 15.38
N LEU A 76 -6.33 -1.41 14.92
CA LEU A 76 -6.42 -0.09 15.52
C LEU A 76 -7.66 0.67 15.05
N SER A 77 -8.06 1.74 15.76
CA SER A 77 -9.23 2.55 15.39
C SER A 77 -9.11 3.22 14.02
N ASN A 78 -7.89 3.59 13.59
CA ASN A 78 -7.62 4.11 12.24
C ASN A 78 -7.70 3.06 11.12
N GLY A 79 -7.93 1.79 11.48
CA GLY A 79 -8.07 0.68 10.53
C GLY A 79 -6.79 -0.08 10.22
N LEU A 80 -5.63 0.36 10.68
CA LEU A 80 -4.37 -0.38 10.54
C LEU A 80 -4.41 -1.67 11.37
N TYR A 81 -3.91 -2.76 10.79
CA TYR A 81 -3.66 -4.00 11.53
C TYR A 81 -2.16 -4.15 11.73
N ILE A 82 -1.73 -4.33 12.97
CA ILE A 82 -0.32 -4.47 13.34
C ILE A 82 -0.11 -5.69 14.23
N ARG A 83 0.86 -6.51 13.88
CA ARG A 83 1.40 -7.55 14.74
C ARG A 83 2.85 -7.25 15.03
N VAL A 84 3.17 -7.04 16.30
CA VAL A 84 4.51 -6.69 16.75
C VAL A 84 5.26 -7.96 17.13
N ARG A 85 6.30 -8.28 16.37
CA ARG A 85 7.18 -9.42 16.67
C ARG A 85 8.33 -9.04 17.60
N LYS A 86 8.82 -7.80 17.47
CA LYS A 86 9.84 -7.20 18.33
C LYS A 86 9.52 -5.72 18.47
N LYS A 87 9.45 -5.24 19.71
CA LYS A 87 9.10 -3.85 20.03
C LYS A 87 10.20 -2.86 19.64
N GLY A 88 11.45 -3.32 19.57
CA GLY A 88 12.58 -2.44 19.45
C GLY A 88 13.02 -1.85 20.81
N THR A 89 13.97 -0.95 20.77
CA THR A 89 14.59 -0.38 21.96
C THR A 89 14.24 1.10 22.14
N THR A 90 15.05 1.99 21.59
CA THR A 90 14.93 3.45 21.72
C THR A 90 13.80 3.97 20.85
N ARG A 91 12.96 4.85 21.40
CA ARG A 91 11.90 5.55 20.65
C ARG A 91 12.52 6.61 19.73
N PRO A 92 11.87 6.90 18.58
CA PRO A 92 12.35 7.97 17.73
C PRO A 92 12.18 9.33 18.42
N GLU A 93 13.18 10.21 18.27
CA GLU A 93 13.08 11.62 18.63
C GLU A 93 12.38 12.38 17.50
N ILE A 94 11.41 13.21 17.91
CA ILE A 94 10.64 14.06 17.00
C ILE A 94 11.59 14.94 16.18
N ASP A 95 11.37 14.95 14.87
CA ASP A 95 12.08 15.76 13.88
C ASP A 95 13.61 15.54 13.76
N LYS A 96 14.15 14.58 14.51
CA LYS A 96 15.57 14.25 14.51
C LYS A 96 15.88 12.87 13.97
N THR A 97 15.06 11.88 14.34
CA THR A 97 15.34 10.48 13.99
C THR A 97 15.07 10.20 12.53
N MET A 98 16.10 9.71 11.87
CA MET A 98 15.96 9.09 10.54
C MET A 98 15.66 7.61 10.72
N VAL A 99 14.61 7.14 10.04
CA VAL A 99 14.16 5.77 10.07
C VAL A 99 14.40 5.13 8.70
N SER A 100 14.99 3.95 8.72
CA SER A 100 15.16 3.07 7.57
C SER A 100 14.25 1.87 7.73
N VAL A 101 13.47 1.54 6.69
CA VAL A 101 12.53 0.40 6.71
C VAL A 101 12.89 -0.57 5.60
N ALA A 102 13.35 -1.76 6.00
CA ALA A 102 13.45 -2.91 5.12
C ALA A 102 12.19 -3.77 5.28
N LEU A 103 11.53 -4.06 4.17
CA LEU A 103 10.25 -4.76 4.20
C LEU A 103 10.05 -5.70 3.01
N LYS A 104 9.19 -6.70 3.20
CA LYS A 104 8.68 -7.54 2.13
C LYS A 104 7.19 -7.78 2.29
N GLY A 105 6.51 -7.97 1.18
CA GLY A 105 5.07 -8.19 1.18
C GLY A 105 4.47 -8.10 -0.22
N TYR A 106 3.19 -7.84 -0.28
CA TYR A 106 2.45 -7.75 -1.54
C TYR A 106 1.19 -6.88 -1.43
N PHE A 107 0.75 -6.42 -2.57
CA PHE A 107 -0.56 -5.79 -2.72
C PHE A 107 -1.66 -6.85 -2.82
N PHE A 108 -2.84 -6.54 -2.30
CA PHE A 108 -4.00 -7.40 -2.45
C PHE A 108 -5.30 -6.58 -2.52
N ASN A 109 -6.33 -7.17 -3.11
CA ASN A 109 -7.68 -6.62 -3.15
C ASN A 109 -8.71 -7.76 -3.22
N GLU A 110 -9.99 -7.45 -3.41
CA GLU A 110 -11.04 -8.47 -3.49
C GLU A 110 -10.85 -9.43 -4.66
N ALA A 111 -10.46 -8.93 -5.83
CA ALA A 111 -10.26 -9.73 -7.04
C ALA A 111 -8.94 -10.53 -7.02
N GLN A 112 -7.94 -10.06 -6.27
CA GLN A 112 -6.59 -10.63 -6.26
C GLN A 112 -6.08 -10.76 -4.83
N SER A 113 -6.01 -11.99 -4.32
CA SER A 113 -5.53 -12.28 -2.96
C SER A 113 -4.04 -12.02 -2.79
N LYS A 114 -3.24 -12.18 -3.86
CA LYS A 114 -1.81 -11.88 -3.86
C LYS A 114 -1.43 -11.25 -5.19
N GLY A 115 -1.18 -9.95 -5.18
CA GLY A 115 -0.80 -9.15 -6.34
C GLY A 115 0.70 -8.91 -6.46
N ALA A 116 1.09 -7.71 -6.89
CA ALA A 116 2.49 -7.34 -7.05
C ALA A 116 3.27 -7.48 -5.74
N LEU A 117 4.42 -8.13 -5.83
CA LEU A 117 5.35 -8.36 -4.71
C LEU A 117 6.31 -7.19 -4.59
N PHE A 118 6.81 -6.97 -3.38
CA PHE A 118 7.93 -6.08 -3.11
C PHE A 118 8.82 -6.70 -2.01
N ASP A 119 10.13 -6.57 -2.17
CA ASP A 119 11.10 -7.08 -1.20
C ASP A 119 12.41 -6.25 -1.27
N ASN A 120 12.66 -5.42 -0.26
CA ASN A 120 13.95 -4.80 -0.02
C ASN A 120 14.59 -5.29 1.29
N LEU A 121 14.02 -6.34 1.86
CA LEU A 121 14.53 -6.98 3.06
C LEU A 121 15.55 -8.07 2.75
N THR A 122 15.34 -8.81 1.65
CA THR A 122 16.20 -9.92 1.23
C THR A 122 17.03 -9.61 0.00
N GLU A 123 16.61 -8.64 -0.82
CA GLU A 123 17.34 -8.20 -2.00
C GLU A 123 18.44 -7.21 -1.62
N THR A 124 19.70 -7.64 -1.74
CA THR A 124 20.88 -6.87 -1.29
C THR A 124 21.15 -5.58 -2.06
N ASN A 125 20.62 -5.47 -3.29
CA ASN A 125 20.82 -4.31 -4.16
C ASN A 125 19.68 -3.29 -4.10
N VAL A 126 18.67 -3.52 -3.27
CA VAL A 126 17.50 -2.64 -3.13
C VAL A 126 17.59 -1.88 -1.83
N ARG A 127 17.57 -0.55 -1.93
CA ARG A 127 17.67 0.33 -0.76
C ARG A 127 16.41 0.24 0.10
N PRO A 128 16.57 0.27 1.43
CA PRO A 128 15.44 0.45 2.35
C PRO A 128 14.74 1.80 2.11
N ILE A 129 13.46 1.85 2.44
CA ILE A 129 12.69 3.11 2.45
C ILE A 129 13.21 3.96 3.61
N SER A 130 13.43 5.24 3.36
CA SER A 130 13.95 6.17 4.38
C SER A 130 13.00 7.33 4.59
N PHE A 131 12.76 7.67 5.87
CA PHE A 131 11.98 8.85 6.23
C PHE A 131 12.45 9.43 7.56
N ARG A 132 12.14 10.71 7.80
CA ARG A 132 12.31 11.36 9.10
C ARG A 132 10.98 11.31 9.84
N TYR A 133 11.02 10.79 11.08
CA TYR A 133 9.86 10.82 11.95
C TYR A 133 9.63 12.25 12.47
N ILE A 134 8.42 12.77 12.31
CA ILE A 134 8.07 14.11 12.75
C ILE A 134 7.22 14.03 14.02
N SER A 135 6.04 13.42 13.97
CA SER A 135 5.16 13.28 15.12
C SER A 135 3.99 12.34 14.84
N LEU A 136 3.29 11.96 15.89
CA LEU A 136 1.92 11.47 15.79
C LEU A 136 0.97 12.63 16.11
N GLU A 137 0.12 13.01 15.19
CA GLU A 137 -0.92 14.01 15.46
C GLU A 137 -2.04 13.38 16.28
N THR A 138 -2.13 13.82 17.54
CA THR A 138 -3.15 13.36 18.46
C THR A 138 -4.50 13.95 18.06
N GLY A 139 -5.47 13.10 17.77
CA GLY A 139 -6.84 13.47 17.39
C GLY A 139 -7.23 13.12 15.96
N GLU A 140 -6.29 13.08 15.02
CA GLU A 140 -6.53 12.62 13.65
C GLU A 140 -5.96 11.23 13.37
N GLY A 141 -5.16 10.67 14.28
CA GLY A 141 -4.55 9.36 14.14
C GLY A 141 -3.53 9.25 13.02
N ARG A 142 -2.95 10.37 12.61
CA ARG A 142 -2.00 10.43 11.50
C ARG A 142 -0.58 10.61 11.99
N THR A 143 0.34 9.83 11.40
CA THR A 143 1.76 9.97 11.65
C THR A 143 2.35 10.95 10.64
N HIS A 144 2.87 12.06 11.15
CA HIS A 144 3.64 12.99 10.33
C HIS A 144 5.05 12.45 10.10
N PHE A 145 5.45 12.43 8.85
CA PHE A 145 6.78 12.04 8.42
C PHE A 145 7.21 12.84 7.21
N SER A 146 8.52 13.08 7.10
CA SER A 146 9.10 13.67 5.90
C SER A 146 9.75 12.57 5.08
N SER A 147 9.20 12.31 3.90
CA SER A 147 9.81 11.40 2.94
C SER A 147 11.19 11.91 2.55
N ARG A 148 12.17 11.01 2.53
CA ARG A 148 13.41 11.20 1.79
C ARG A 148 13.37 10.28 0.59
N ASN A 149 13.06 10.87 -0.55
CA ASN A 149 13.15 10.17 -1.82
C ASN A 149 14.63 10.07 -2.20
N GLU A 150 15.25 8.97 -1.82
CA GLU A 150 16.67 8.67 -2.10
C GLU A 150 16.84 7.90 -3.42
N GLY A 151 15.77 7.79 -4.22
CA GLY A 151 15.76 7.08 -5.50
C GLY A 151 15.65 5.56 -5.36
N GLY A 152 15.17 5.09 -4.22
CA GLY A 152 14.83 3.67 -4.04
C GLY A 152 13.59 3.28 -4.83
N ILE A 153 13.60 2.08 -5.43
CA ILE A 153 12.47 1.60 -6.25
C ILE A 153 11.17 1.44 -5.46
N TYR A 154 11.26 1.33 -4.14
CA TYR A 154 10.13 1.20 -3.22
C TYR A 154 9.82 2.46 -2.39
N ASP A 155 10.48 3.59 -2.67
CA ASP A 155 10.22 4.84 -1.94
C ASP A 155 8.76 5.30 -2.06
N ASN A 156 8.10 4.92 -3.16
CA ASN A 156 6.69 5.19 -3.40
C ASN A 156 5.73 4.36 -2.52
N LEU A 157 6.24 3.37 -1.78
CA LEU A 157 5.45 2.62 -0.79
C LEU A 157 5.33 3.36 0.54
N LEU A 158 6.17 4.37 0.79
CA LEU A 158 6.09 5.15 2.02
C LEU A 158 4.71 5.79 2.15
N CYS A 159 4.04 5.44 3.22
CA CYS A 159 2.67 5.87 3.51
C CYS A 159 2.43 5.88 5.02
N GLU A 160 1.27 6.37 5.41
CA GLU A 160 0.83 6.42 6.81
C GLU A 160 0.97 5.06 7.50
N GLY A 161 0.46 3.98 6.88
CA GLY A 161 0.51 2.65 7.47
C GLY A 161 1.93 2.12 7.70
N ILE A 162 2.92 2.55 6.90
CA ILE A 162 4.33 2.18 7.10
C ILE A 162 5.01 3.07 8.14
N ALA A 163 4.67 4.35 8.22
CA ALA A 163 5.27 5.29 9.17
C ALA A 163 4.70 5.12 10.60
N PHE A 164 3.43 4.76 10.73
CA PHE A 164 2.69 4.68 12.00
C PHE A 164 3.39 3.86 13.10
N PRO A 165 4.01 2.69 12.84
CA PRO A 165 4.66 1.92 13.90
C PRO A 165 5.68 2.72 14.71
N MET A 166 6.29 3.75 14.12
CA MET A 166 7.30 4.58 14.81
C MET A 166 6.69 5.50 15.88
N SER A 167 5.39 5.74 15.84
CA SER A 167 4.68 6.43 16.92
C SER A 167 4.68 5.64 18.23
N GLN A 168 4.93 4.32 18.19
CA GLN A 168 4.79 3.43 19.36
C GLN A 168 5.95 2.46 19.56
N LEU A 169 6.76 2.22 18.54
CA LEU A 169 7.85 1.25 18.55
C LEU A 169 9.20 1.94 18.46
N GLY A 170 10.27 1.19 18.64
CA GLY A 170 11.63 1.72 18.70
C GLY A 170 12.58 1.12 17.66
N ASP A 171 13.84 1.48 17.77
CA ASP A 171 14.92 0.99 16.93
C ASP A 171 15.03 -0.54 16.99
N GLY A 172 15.16 -1.18 15.83
CA GLY A 172 15.16 -2.63 15.70
C GLY A 172 13.78 -3.27 15.84
N ALA A 173 12.68 -2.50 15.74
CA ALA A 173 11.34 -3.04 15.74
C ALA A 173 11.09 -3.96 14.52
N VAL A 174 10.34 -5.04 14.74
CA VAL A 174 9.95 -5.99 13.70
C VAL A 174 8.44 -6.18 13.76
N VAL A 175 7.75 -5.89 12.66
CA VAL A 175 6.29 -5.99 12.59
C VAL A 175 5.81 -6.71 11.34
N GLN A 176 4.54 -7.11 11.38
CA GLN A 176 3.70 -7.43 10.21
C GLN A 176 2.56 -6.41 10.18
N LEU A 177 2.16 -5.99 8.98
CA LEU A 177 1.11 -4.98 8.81
C LEU A 177 0.10 -5.44 7.76
N ILE A 178 -1.19 -5.16 8.01
CA ILE A 178 -2.20 -5.13 6.96
C ILE A 178 -2.65 -3.67 6.86
N ILE A 179 -2.31 -3.04 5.75
CA ILE A 179 -2.51 -1.61 5.52
C ILE A 179 -3.69 -1.44 4.56
N PRO A 180 -4.84 -0.94 5.04
CA PRO A 180 -5.96 -0.56 4.20
C PRO A 180 -5.54 0.47 3.13
N PHE A 181 -6.23 0.51 1.99
CA PHE A 181 -5.83 1.41 0.90
C PHE A 181 -5.87 2.90 1.31
N ASP A 182 -6.70 3.28 2.26
CA ASP A 182 -6.81 4.65 2.79
C ASP A 182 -5.63 5.07 3.70
N LEU A 183 -4.87 4.12 4.22
CA LEU A 183 -3.58 4.35 4.91
C LEU A 183 -2.38 3.98 4.04
N GLY A 184 -2.64 3.52 2.83
CA GLY A 184 -1.64 3.12 1.84
C GLY A 184 -1.13 4.28 0.99
N PRO A 185 -0.22 4.00 0.04
CA PRO A 185 0.24 4.98 -0.92
C PRO A 185 -0.91 5.55 -1.76
N SER A 186 -0.89 6.87 -2.01
CA SER A 186 -1.98 7.56 -2.72
C SER A 186 -2.30 7.00 -4.10
N GLN A 187 -1.31 6.47 -4.79
CA GLN A 187 -1.47 5.81 -6.10
C GLN A 187 -2.34 4.55 -6.05
N ASN A 188 -2.46 3.91 -4.89
CA ASN A 188 -3.26 2.69 -4.69
C ASN A 188 -4.71 2.99 -4.29
N TYR A 189 -5.01 4.24 -3.94
CA TYR A 189 -6.32 4.64 -3.44
C TYR A 189 -7.44 4.38 -4.47
N THR A 190 -7.24 4.79 -5.71
CA THR A 190 -8.24 4.63 -6.78
C THR A 190 -8.48 3.18 -7.19
N ALA A 191 -7.49 2.32 -6.99
CA ALA A 191 -7.58 0.88 -7.26
C ALA A 191 -8.12 0.08 -6.07
N GLY A 192 -8.21 0.69 -4.87
CA GLY A 192 -8.62 0.02 -3.65
C GLY A 192 -7.65 -1.08 -3.20
N ASN A 193 -6.36 -0.99 -3.59
CA ASN A 193 -5.36 -1.98 -3.24
C ASN A 193 -4.86 -1.77 -1.81
N SER A 194 -5.05 -2.77 -0.98
CA SER A 194 -4.46 -2.87 0.36
C SER A 194 -3.08 -3.52 0.28
N ILE A 195 -2.30 -3.39 1.34
CA ILE A 195 -0.94 -3.94 1.42
C ILE A 195 -0.87 -4.93 2.58
N PHE A 196 -0.31 -6.10 2.34
CA PHE A 196 0.16 -6.99 3.38
C PHE A 196 1.69 -6.96 3.45
N VAL A 197 2.21 -6.45 4.56
CA VAL A 197 3.64 -6.48 4.88
C VAL A 197 3.89 -7.72 5.73
N GLU A 198 4.48 -8.74 5.11
CA GLU A 198 4.82 -10.01 5.77
C GLU A 198 5.88 -9.83 6.85
N LYS A 199 6.78 -8.87 6.64
CA LYS A 199 7.79 -8.47 7.60
C LYS A 199 8.31 -7.08 7.26
N ALA A 200 8.36 -6.20 8.25
CA ALA A 200 9.09 -4.94 8.19
C ALA A 200 10.07 -4.86 9.36
N VAL A 201 11.27 -4.37 9.09
CA VAL A 201 12.33 -4.11 10.08
C VAL A 201 12.65 -2.64 10.05
N TYR A 202 12.51 -1.99 11.19
CA TYR A 202 12.78 -0.56 11.36
C TYR A 202 14.11 -0.38 12.06
N THR A 203 15.00 0.41 11.48
CA THR A 203 16.28 0.76 12.05
C THR A 203 16.48 2.27 12.04
N PHE A 204 17.11 2.79 13.08
CA PHE A 204 17.41 4.21 13.18
C PHE A 204 18.84 4.48 12.75
N TYR A 205 19.04 5.61 12.12
CA TYR A 205 20.39 6.07 11.80
C TYR A 205 20.46 7.59 11.92
N THR A 206 21.64 8.04 12.34
CA THR A 206 21.94 9.47 12.35
C THR A 206 22.68 9.77 11.06
N LYS A 207 22.14 10.64 10.21
CA LYS A 207 22.94 11.13 9.09
C LYS A 207 24.09 11.94 9.65
N PRO A 208 25.32 11.75 9.14
CA PRO A 208 26.36 12.75 9.35
C PRO A 208 25.85 14.10 8.90
N GLN A 209 25.92 15.10 9.75
CA GLN A 209 25.70 16.49 9.33
C GLN A 209 26.81 16.81 8.34
N LEU A 210 26.43 17.01 7.07
CA LEU A 210 27.31 17.50 6.01
C LEU A 210 27.56 18.98 6.22
#